data_319ec27c6ebbfebefb8e6cbf2f8e2267
#
_entry.id   319ec27c6ebbfebefb8e6cbf2f8e2267
#
_cell.length_a   1.000
_cell.length_b   1.000
_cell.length_c   1.000
_cell.angle_alpha   90.00
_cell.angle_beta   90.00
_cell.angle_gamma   90.00
#
_symmetry.space_group_name_H-M   'P 1'
#
loop_
_entity.id
_entity.type
_entity.pdbx_description
1 polymer ?
#
loop_
_entity_poly.entity_id
_entity_poly.type
_entity_poly.pdbx_seq_one_letter_code
_entity_poly.pdbx_strand_id
1 'polypeptide(L)'
;MIALAWRNLWRNKTRTLLTAFGIAFAVFLVSFAMSMQGGSYDDMIKAATRFYTGHAQINQRDFVTDSKLEQTVPNASALREQLQNRFPLVALPRVQAFGIVSKDERSIGGMLVGVDFMAEAAQLDLFKKITAGALPSSPDQVLVGAAMARNLAADLGDDIVILGSGKRGGVAAMALNIGGILDTGQAELDRSLL
;
A
#
# COMPACT_ATOMS: atom_id res chain seq x y z
N MET A 1 -32.06 -53.61 4.88
CA MET A 1 -32.54 -52.20 4.85
C MET A 1 -31.86 -51.38 3.75
N ILE A 2 -30.53 -51.29 3.73
CA ILE A 2 -29.74 -50.51 2.73
C ILE A 2 -30.01 -50.94 1.29
N ALA A 3 -30.02 -52.27 1.02
CA ALA A 3 -30.26 -52.82 -0.32
C ALA A 3 -31.66 -52.50 -0.88
N LEU A 4 -32.67 -52.43 -0.01
CA LEU A 4 -34.02 -52.03 -0.40
C LEU A 4 -34.12 -50.51 -0.72
N ALA A 5 -33.42 -49.67 0.08
CA ALA A 5 -33.32 -48.24 -0.17
C ALA A 5 -32.62 -47.98 -1.52
N TRP A 6 -31.50 -48.66 -1.78
CA TRP A 6 -30.75 -48.56 -3.03
C TRP A 6 -31.61 -48.93 -4.26
N ARG A 7 -32.35 -50.04 -4.17
CA ARG A 7 -33.24 -50.51 -5.25
C ARG A 7 -34.39 -49.56 -5.46
N ASN A 8 -34.88 -48.86 -4.42
CA ASN A 8 -35.94 -47.90 -4.52
C ASN A 8 -35.49 -46.55 -5.17
N LEU A 9 -34.26 -46.12 -4.90
CA LEU A 9 -33.61 -44.98 -5.57
C LEU A 9 -33.54 -45.16 -7.09
N TRP A 10 -33.16 -46.37 -7.55
CA TRP A 10 -33.02 -46.67 -8.97
C TRP A 10 -34.37 -46.98 -9.70
N ARG A 11 -35.45 -47.15 -8.96
CA ARG A 11 -36.77 -47.34 -9.53
C ARG A 11 -37.32 -46.07 -10.22
N ASN A 12 -36.95 -44.89 -9.71
CA ASN A 12 -37.32 -43.58 -10.25
C ASN A 12 -36.07 -42.74 -10.59
N LYS A 13 -35.30 -43.16 -11.58
CA LYS A 13 -34.02 -42.59 -11.99
C LYS A 13 -34.07 -41.08 -12.24
N THR A 14 -35.07 -40.61 -12.94
CA THR A 14 -35.24 -39.22 -13.32
C THR A 14 -35.38 -38.34 -12.07
N ARG A 15 -36.20 -38.73 -11.10
CA ARG A 15 -36.43 -37.98 -9.86
C ARG A 15 -35.17 -37.97 -9.00
N THR A 16 -34.51 -39.14 -8.88
CA THR A 16 -33.29 -39.28 -8.10
C THR A 16 -32.15 -38.49 -8.72
N LEU A 17 -31.97 -38.51 -10.04
CA LEU A 17 -30.94 -37.71 -10.73
C LEU A 17 -31.25 -36.21 -10.64
N LEU A 18 -32.47 -35.79 -10.73
CA LEU A 18 -32.85 -34.37 -10.62
C LEU A 18 -32.51 -33.82 -9.21
N THR A 19 -32.87 -34.60 -8.17
CA THR A 19 -32.55 -34.17 -6.79
C THR A 19 -31.04 -34.22 -6.50
N ALA A 20 -30.34 -35.25 -6.98
CA ALA A 20 -28.89 -35.37 -6.83
C ALA A 20 -28.16 -34.21 -7.56
N PHE A 21 -28.59 -33.88 -8.76
CA PHE A 21 -28.04 -32.77 -9.52
C PHE A 21 -28.31 -31.43 -8.82
N GLY A 22 -29.52 -31.22 -8.28
CA GLY A 22 -29.85 -30.01 -7.52
C GLY A 22 -28.96 -29.84 -6.30
N ILE A 23 -28.74 -30.91 -5.54
CA ILE A 23 -27.82 -30.87 -4.38
C ILE A 23 -26.37 -30.63 -4.81
N ALA A 24 -25.89 -31.36 -5.83
CA ALA A 24 -24.54 -31.19 -6.34
C ALA A 24 -24.31 -29.78 -6.87
N PHE A 25 -25.28 -29.22 -7.57
CA PHE A 25 -25.21 -27.86 -8.08
C PHE A 25 -25.20 -26.82 -6.95
N ALA A 26 -26.02 -27.00 -5.91
CA ALA A 26 -26.02 -26.14 -4.75
C ALA A 26 -24.67 -26.16 -4.02
N VAL A 27 -24.10 -27.35 -3.79
CA VAL A 27 -22.78 -27.51 -3.16
C VAL A 27 -21.70 -26.87 -4.03
N PHE A 28 -21.76 -27.06 -5.35
CA PHE A 28 -20.84 -26.42 -6.28
C PHE A 28 -20.90 -24.89 -6.19
N LEU A 29 -22.09 -24.30 -6.20
CA LEU A 29 -22.25 -22.86 -6.10
C LEU A 29 -21.70 -22.29 -4.79
N VAL A 30 -21.99 -22.94 -3.66
CA VAL A 30 -21.47 -22.53 -2.35
C VAL A 30 -19.95 -22.63 -2.31
N SER A 31 -19.39 -23.75 -2.79
CA SER A 31 -17.93 -23.94 -2.82
C SER A 31 -17.26 -22.91 -3.73
N PHE A 32 -17.84 -22.65 -4.89
CA PHE A 32 -17.35 -21.63 -5.82
C PHE A 32 -17.37 -20.23 -5.19
N ALA A 33 -18.49 -19.87 -4.56
CA ALA A 33 -18.61 -18.56 -3.86
C ALA A 33 -17.60 -18.42 -2.74
N MET A 34 -17.40 -19.44 -1.92
CA MET A 34 -16.40 -19.46 -0.84
C MET A 34 -14.97 -19.34 -1.37
N SER A 35 -14.65 -20.05 -2.45
CA SER A 35 -13.32 -19.97 -3.07
C SER A 35 -13.05 -18.59 -3.66
N MET A 36 -14.04 -18.00 -4.34
CA MET A 36 -13.93 -16.65 -4.88
C MET A 36 -13.76 -15.61 -3.78
N GLN A 37 -14.52 -15.73 -2.70
CA GLN A 37 -14.43 -14.84 -1.56
C GLN A 37 -13.06 -14.94 -0.86
N GLY A 38 -12.56 -16.16 -0.64
CA GLY A 38 -11.22 -16.38 -0.04
C GLY A 38 -10.10 -15.75 -0.88
N GLY A 39 -10.12 -15.96 -2.20
CA GLY A 39 -9.17 -15.33 -3.11
C GLY A 39 -9.20 -13.80 -3.06
N SER A 40 -10.39 -13.21 -3.04
CA SER A 40 -10.56 -11.75 -2.94
C SER A 40 -10.01 -11.16 -1.63
N TYR A 41 -10.19 -11.85 -0.51
CA TYR A 41 -9.62 -11.42 0.78
C TYR A 41 -8.09 -11.49 0.78
N ASP A 42 -7.51 -12.57 0.26
CA ASP A 42 -6.05 -12.71 0.17
C ASP A 42 -5.45 -11.62 -0.71
N ASP A 43 -6.07 -11.32 -1.83
CA ASP A 43 -5.60 -10.27 -2.73
C ASP A 43 -5.76 -8.87 -2.11
N MET A 44 -6.83 -8.62 -1.37
CA MET A 44 -7.04 -7.37 -0.63
C MET A 44 -5.99 -7.18 0.47
N ILE A 45 -5.68 -8.23 1.24
CA ILE A 45 -4.63 -8.18 2.28
C ILE A 45 -3.27 -7.95 1.64
N LYS A 46 -2.94 -8.66 0.57
CA LYS A 46 -1.68 -8.48 -0.17
C LYS A 46 -1.58 -7.07 -0.75
N ALA A 47 -2.66 -6.56 -1.34
CA ALA A 47 -2.70 -5.20 -1.86
C ALA A 47 -2.46 -4.17 -0.76
N ALA A 48 -3.14 -4.29 0.39
CA ALA A 48 -2.95 -3.37 1.50
C ALA A 48 -1.54 -3.43 2.09
N THR A 49 -0.98 -4.63 2.31
CA THR A 49 0.29 -4.80 3.00
C THR A 49 1.52 -4.60 2.11
N ARG A 50 1.46 -5.04 0.84
CA ARG A 50 2.57 -4.91 -0.11
C ARG A 50 2.61 -3.55 -0.81
N PHE A 51 1.50 -2.84 -0.80
CA PHE A 51 1.43 -1.60 -1.53
C PHE A 51 2.17 -0.47 -0.82
N TYR A 52 1.87 -0.21 0.46
CA TYR A 52 2.43 0.91 1.20
C TYR A 52 2.70 0.65 2.68
N THR A 53 1.74 0.06 3.41
CA THR A 53 1.74 0.05 4.88
C THR A 53 2.65 -1.00 5.50
N GLY A 54 2.97 -2.08 4.79
CA GLY A 54 3.63 -3.25 5.36
C GLY A 54 2.68 -4.08 6.25
N HIS A 55 3.19 -5.17 6.84
CA HIS A 55 2.40 -6.06 7.69
C HIS A 55 2.27 -5.55 9.13
N ALA A 56 3.25 -4.78 9.60
CA ALA A 56 3.27 -4.20 10.93
C ALA A 56 4.09 -2.91 10.93
N GLN A 57 3.76 -2.00 11.82
CA GLN A 57 4.48 -0.73 12.01
C GLN A 57 4.85 -0.56 13.47
N ILE A 58 6.05 -0.06 13.71
CA ILE A 58 6.54 0.32 15.03
C ILE A 58 6.66 1.84 15.05
N ASN A 59 5.80 2.47 15.82
CA ASN A 59 5.77 3.91 16.00
C ASN A 59 6.07 4.27 17.45
N GLN A 60 6.50 5.50 17.69
CA GLN A 60 6.55 6.03 19.05
C GLN A 60 5.12 6.10 19.61
N ARG A 61 5.01 5.96 20.94
CA ARG A 61 3.71 6.12 21.63
C ARG A 61 3.12 7.49 21.25
N ASP A 62 1.82 7.50 21.02
CA ASP A 62 1.02 8.68 20.65
C ASP A 62 1.23 9.23 19.22
N PHE A 63 2.16 8.69 18.41
CA PHE A 63 2.35 9.10 17.02
C PHE A 63 1.07 8.94 16.17
N VAL A 64 0.28 7.91 16.41
CA VAL A 64 -0.98 7.67 15.67
C VAL A 64 -2.03 8.73 15.98
N THR A 65 -1.99 9.30 17.19
CA THR A 65 -2.97 10.31 17.64
C THR A 65 -2.54 11.74 17.28
N ASP A 66 -1.23 12.02 17.31
CA ASP A 66 -0.67 13.35 17.11
C ASP A 66 0.65 13.22 16.32
N SER A 67 0.51 13.05 15.00
CA SER A 67 1.61 12.76 14.07
C SER A 67 2.62 13.92 13.95
N LYS A 68 3.39 14.18 15.01
CA LYS A 68 4.46 15.18 15.01
C LYS A 68 5.77 14.60 14.54
N LEU A 69 6.52 15.38 13.76
CA LEU A 69 7.86 15.00 13.27
C LEU A 69 8.86 14.74 14.42
N GLU A 70 8.59 15.26 15.62
CA GLU A 70 9.40 15.04 16.82
C GLU A 70 9.27 13.63 17.39
N GLN A 71 8.15 12.95 17.12
CA GLN A 71 7.83 11.62 17.62
C GLN A 71 8.53 10.56 16.77
N THR A 72 9.83 10.48 16.87
CA THR A 72 10.66 9.51 16.17
C THR A 72 11.03 8.34 17.07
N VAL A 73 11.14 7.16 16.49
CA VAL A 73 11.65 5.97 17.18
C VAL A 73 13.14 6.19 17.46
N PRO A 74 13.61 6.22 18.74
CA PRO A 74 15.02 6.39 19.04
C PRO A 74 15.83 5.22 18.49
N ASN A 75 17.01 5.50 17.95
CA ASN A 75 17.94 4.48 17.44
C ASN A 75 17.29 3.48 16.45
N ALA A 76 16.48 3.97 15.51
CA ALA A 76 15.76 3.14 14.54
C ALA A 76 16.68 2.16 13.79
N SER A 77 17.92 2.55 13.50
CA SER A 77 18.91 1.67 12.85
C SER A 77 19.30 0.47 13.72
N ALA A 78 19.58 0.69 14.99
CA ALA A 78 19.89 -0.40 15.93
C ALA A 78 18.69 -1.32 16.16
N LEU A 79 17.49 -0.74 16.25
CA LEU A 79 16.25 -1.52 16.36
C LEU A 79 16.02 -2.38 15.10
N ARG A 80 16.26 -1.83 13.92
CA ARG A 80 16.20 -2.57 12.64
C ARG A 80 17.11 -3.79 12.67
N GLU A 81 18.39 -3.61 13.05
CA GLU A 81 19.35 -4.71 13.12
C GLU A 81 18.91 -5.79 14.12
N GLN A 82 18.46 -5.39 15.31
CA GLN A 82 17.97 -6.32 16.32
C GLN A 82 16.78 -7.15 15.84
N LEU A 83 15.83 -6.51 15.14
CA LEU A 83 14.66 -7.17 14.61
C LEU A 83 15.02 -8.16 13.49
N GLN A 84 15.87 -7.75 12.57
CA GLN A 84 16.32 -8.60 11.46
C GLN A 84 17.18 -9.79 11.92
N ASN A 85 17.96 -9.61 12.98
CA ASN A 85 18.75 -10.70 13.57
C ASN A 85 17.89 -11.71 14.35
N ARG A 86 16.77 -11.27 14.90
CA ARG A 86 15.91 -12.10 15.75
C ARG A 86 14.76 -12.76 15.01
N PHE A 87 14.28 -12.15 13.94
CA PHE A 87 13.12 -12.60 13.18
C PHE A 87 13.41 -12.59 11.68
N PRO A 88 12.85 -13.54 10.91
CA PRO A 88 12.95 -13.56 9.45
C PRO A 88 12.02 -12.50 8.82
N LEU A 89 12.31 -11.22 9.04
CA LEU A 89 11.55 -10.09 8.52
C LEU A 89 12.47 -9.04 7.92
N VAL A 90 11.91 -8.18 7.09
CA VAL A 90 12.57 -6.98 6.57
C VAL A 90 11.97 -5.77 7.27
N ALA A 91 12.79 -5.02 8.00
CA ALA A 91 12.40 -3.77 8.65
C ALA A 91 12.92 -2.59 7.83
N LEU A 92 12.02 -1.68 7.45
CA LEU A 92 12.32 -0.51 6.64
C LEU A 92 12.01 0.76 7.46
N PRO A 93 13.02 1.57 7.80
CA PRO A 93 12.80 2.82 8.50
C PRO A 93 12.20 3.85 7.54
N ARG A 94 11.18 4.58 7.98
CA ARG A 94 10.55 5.66 7.26
C ARG A 94 10.43 6.90 8.12
N VAL A 95 10.48 8.05 7.48
CA VAL A 95 10.16 9.34 8.10
C VAL A 95 8.93 9.90 7.40
N GLN A 96 7.91 10.23 8.16
CA GLN A 96 6.69 10.83 7.63
C GLN A 96 6.54 12.25 8.16
N ALA A 97 6.18 13.15 7.28
CA ALA A 97 5.88 14.54 7.61
C ALA A 97 4.75 15.06 6.73
N PHE A 98 4.07 16.09 7.20
CA PHE A 98 3.08 16.81 6.39
C PHE A 98 3.61 18.19 6.08
N GLY A 99 3.36 18.64 4.86
CA GLY A 99 3.80 19.95 4.40
C GLY A 99 2.97 20.47 3.26
N ILE A 100 3.27 21.68 2.84
CA ILE A 100 2.71 22.32 1.67
C ILE A 100 3.73 22.14 0.54
N VAL A 101 3.31 21.57 -0.56
CA VAL A 101 4.08 21.44 -1.78
C VAL A 101 3.66 22.52 -2.74
N SER A 102 4.60 23.27 -3.25
CA SER A 102 4.34 24.42 -4.10
C SER A 102 5.16 24.36 -5.37
N LYS A 103 4.52 24.74 -6.47
CA LYS A 103 5.18 25.05 -7.73
C LYS A 103 4.54 26.31 -8.30
N ASP A 104 5.35 27.33 -8.56
CA ASP A 104 4.90 28.62 -9.02
C ASP A 104 3.79 29.20 -8.11
N GLU A 105 2.62 29.47 -8.64
CA GLU A 105 1.47 30.02 -7.91
C GLU A 105 0.56 28.93 -7.29
N ARG A 106 0.87 27.65 -7.51
CA ARG A 106 0.05 26.54 -7.03
C ARG A 106 0.64 25.91 -5.78
N SER A 107 -0.23 25.60 -4.83
CA SER A 107 0.16 24.95 -3.58
C SER A 107 -0.86 23.90 -3.19
N ILE A 108 -0.38 22.78 -2.66
CA ILE A 108 -1.23 21.67 -2.20
C ILE A 108 -0.64 21.05 -0.94
N GLY A 109 -1.49 20.61 -0.02
CA GLY A 109 -1.05 19.82 1.12
C GLY A 109 -0.57 18.44 0.68
N GLY A 110 0.58 18.01 1.18
CA GLY A 110 1.16 16.71 0.87
C GLY A 110 1.72 15.99 2.08
N MET A 111 1.80 14.67 1.98
CA MET A 111 2.47 13.80 2.92
C MET A 111 3.83 13.43 2.34
N LEU A 112 4.88 13.85 3.01
CA LEU A 112 6.26 13.54 2.66
C LEU A 112 6.66 12.24 3.34
N VAL A 113 7.19 11.31 2.56
CA VAL A 113 7.69 10.04 3.07
C VAL A 113 9.14 9.86 2.67
N GLY A 114 10.03 10.07 3.62
CA GLY A 114 11.44 9.78 3.44
C GLY A 114 11.72 8.30 3.60
N VAL A 115 12.28 7.69 2.56
CA VAL A 115 12.53 6.24 2.47
C VAL A 115 13.91 5.96 1.87
N ASP A 116 14.41 4.75 2.11
CA ASP A 116 15.48 4.18 1.31
C ASP A 116 14.86 3.53 0.06
N PHE A 117 14.89 4.23 -1.07
CA PHE A 117 14.26 3.79 -2.31
C PHE A 117 14.71 2.41 -2.78
N MET A 118 15.99 2.09 -2.64
CA MET A 118 16.52 0.80 -3.08
C MET A 118 16.02 -0.35 -2.22
N ALA A 119 16.02 -0.17 -0.90
CA ALA A 119 15.53 -1.16 0.04
C ALA A 119 14.00 -1.33 -0.06
N GLU A 120 13.27 -0.25 -0.24
CA GLU A 120 11.81 -0.26 -0.38
C GLU A 120 11.35 -0.88 -1.71
N ALA A 121 12.01 -0.53 -2.82
CA ALA A 121 11.67 -1.06 -4.15
C ALA A 121 11.83 -2.59 -4.24
N ALA A 122 12.70 -3.17 -3.44
CA ALA A 122 12.87 -4.62 -3.35
C ALA A 122 11.69 -5.31 -2.65
N GLN A 123 10.91 -4.59 -1.83
CA GLN A 123 9.87 -5.17 -0.97
C GLN A 123 8.45 -4.74 -1.38
N LEU A 124 8.30 -3.56 -1.97
CA LEU A 124 7.01 -2.97 -2.25
C LEU A 124 6.71 -2.88 -3.75
N ASP A 125 5.48 -3.18 -4.09
CA ASP A 125 4.99 -3.07 -5.45
C ASP A 125 4.65 -1.62 -5.87
N LEU A 126 4.64 -0.69 -4.94
CA LEU A 126 4.38 0.74 -5.16
C LEU A 126 5.28 1.31 -6.26
N PHE A 127 6.56 1.03 -6.21
CA PHE A 127 7.54 1.59 -7.15
C PHE A 127 7.46 1.00 -8.57
N LYS A 128 6.75 -0.12 -8.75
CA LYS A 128 6.41 -0.64 -10.08
C LYS A 128 5.35 0.20 -10.79
N LYS A 129 4.73 1.15 -10.08
CA LYS A 129 3.70 2.05 -10.58
C LYS A 129 4.24 3.40 -11.05
N ILE A 130 5.56 3.52 -11.23
CA ILE A 130 6.16 4.70 -11.85
C ILE A 130 5.77 4.71 -13.32
N THR A 131 5.08 5.77 -13.74
CA THR A 131 4.57 5.96 -15.11
C THR A 131 5.45 6.88 -15.93
N ALA A 132 6.23 7.76 -15.28
CA ALA A 132 7.19 8.64 -15.93
C ALA A 132 8.44 8.79 -15.05
N GLY A 133 9.61 8.91 -15.66
CA GLY A 133 10.88 9.02 -14.95
C GLY A 133 11.38 7.69 -14.38
N ALA A 134 12.10 7.76 -13.27
CA ALA A 134 12.72 6.61 -12.62
C ALA A 134 12.71 6.78 -11.08
N LEU A 135 13.19 5.77 -10.36
CA LEU A 135 13.48 5.89 -8.94
C LEU A 135 14.51 7.00 -8.68
N PRO A 136 14.28 7.87 -7.70
CA PRO A 136 15.26 8.87 -7.31
C PRO A 136 16.63 8.26 -7.03
N SER A 137 17.65 8.83 -7.63
CA SER A 137 19.04 8.40 -7.47
C SER A 137 19.87 9.39 -6.65
N SER A 138 19.29 10.54 -6.32
CA SER A 138 19.90 11.64 -5.59
C SER A 138 18.98 12.10 -4.46
N PRO A 139 19.53 12.62 -3.35
CA PRO A 139 18.74 13.16 -2.24
C PRO A 139 17.86 14.36 -2.63
N ASP A 140 18.18 15.03 -3.73
CA ASP A 140 17.45 16.21 -4.23
C ASP A 140 16.29 15.84 -5.13
N GLN A 141 16.06 14.53 -5.37
CA GLN A 141 14.99 14.03 -6.19
C GLN A 141 13.84 13.47 -5.38
N VAL A 142 12.63 13.60 -5.92
CA VAL A 142 11.40 13.11 -5.28
C VAL A 142 10.52 12.38 -6.29
N LEU A 143 9.75 11.41 -5.79
CA LEU A 143 8.63 10.83 -6.51
C LEU A 143 7.35 11.58 -6.13
N VAL A 144 6.54 11.89 -7.13
CA VAL A 144 5.28 12.63 -6.93
C VAL A 144 4.12 11.80 -7.47
N GLY A 145 3.02 11.75 -6.73
CA GLY A 145 1.79 11.09 -7.19
C GLY A 145 1.20 11.79 -8.42
N ALA A 146 0.68 11.02 -9.37
CA ALA A 146 0.19 11.54 -10.65
C ALA A 146 -0.92 12.60 -10.49
N ALA A 147 -1.78 12.47 -9.49
CA ALA A 147 -2.82 13.46 -9.24
C ALA A 147 -2.24 14.76 -8.63
N MET A 148 -1.21 14.67 -7.78
CA MET A 148 -0.50 15.83 -7.26
C MET A 148 0.24 16.58 -8.36
N ALA A 149 0.98 15.87 -9.22
CA ALA A 149 1.67 16.46 -10.36
C ALA A 149 0.70 17.24 -11.26
N ARG A 150 -0.45 16.65 -11.60
CA ARG A 150 -1.50 17.35 -12.38
C ARG A 150 -2.03 18.59 -11.67
N ASN A 151 -2.28 18.53 -10.37
CA ASN A 151 -2.82 19.65 -9.61
C ASN A 151 -1.83 20.82 -9.49
N LEU A 152 -0.54 20.51 -9.38
CA LEU A 152 0.54 21.50 -9.37
C LEU A 152 0.93 21.98 -10.78
N ALA A 153 0.39 21.37 -11.85
CA ALA A 153 0.88 21.52 -13.22
C ALA A 153 2.40 21.32 -13.30
N ALA A 154 2.87 20.25 -12.66
CA ALA A 154 4.26 19.89 -12.58
C ALA A 154 4.55 18.66 -13.45
N ASP A 155 5.65 18.71 -14.17
CA ASP A 155 6.13 17.63 -15.02
C ASP A 155 7.45 17.06 -14.50
N LEU A 156 7.90 15.97 -15.12
CA LEU A 156 9.17 15.36 -14.81
C LEU A 156 10.32 16.35 -15.03
N GLY A 157 11.21 16.46 -14.05
CA GLY A 157 12.35 17.38 -14.08
C GLY A 157 12.05 18.78 -13.54
N ASP A 158 10.81 19.09 -13.19
CA ASP A 158 10.47 20.36 -12.55
C ASP A 158 10.94 20.42 -11.09
N ASP A 159 11.21 21.62 -10.62
CA ASP A 159 11.52 21.88 -9.23
C ASP A 159 10.25 22.25 -8.45
N ILE A 160 10.08 21.63 -7.30
CA ILE A 160 9.01 21.91 -6.35
C ILE A 160 9.59 22.37 -5.01
N VAL A 161 8.88 23.23 -4.32
CA VAL A 161 9.25 23.70 -2.98
C VAL A 161 8.32 23.08 -1.96
N ILE A 162 8.90 22.48 -0.94
CA ILE A 162 8.18 21.87 0.17
C ILE A 162 8.38 22.75 1.40
N LEU A 163 7.26 23.16 2.00
CA LEU A 163 7.21 23.93 3.24
C LEU A 163 6.57 23.07 4.33
N GLY A 164 7.27 22.87 5.41
CA GLY A 164 6.78 22.04 6.52
C GLY A 164 7.26 22.53 7.87
N SER A 165 6.80 21.86 8.92
CA SER A 165 7.30 22.09 10.27
C SER A 165 8.65 21.40 10.44
N GLY A 166 9.66 22.15 10.85
CA GLY A 166 10.95 21.58 11.21
C GLY A 166 10.91 20.89 12.57
N LYS A 167 11.83 19.96 12.81
CA LYS A 167 11.93 19.15 14.03
C LYS A 167 12.03 19.97 15.34
N ARG A 168 12.39 21.24 15.28
CA ARG A 168 12.54 22.13 16.44
C ARG A 168 11.49 23.25 16.47
N GLY A 169 10.34 23.06 15.79
CA GLY A 169 9.23 24.01 15.81
C GLY A 169 9.40 25.23 14.88
N GLY A 170 10.39 25.23 13.99
CA GLY A 170 10.53 26.27 12.95
C GLY A 170 9.90 25.86 11.62
N VAL A 171 9.79 26.80 10.69
CA VAL A 171 9.44 26.51 9.30
C VAL A 171 10.69 25.93 8.59
N ALA A 172 10.53 24.80 7.97
CA ALA A 172 11.55 24.20 7.10
C ALA A 172 11.07 24.33 5.64
N ALA A 173 11.98 24.76 4.77
CA ALA A 173 11.78 24.81 3.33
C ALA A 173 12.82 23.95 2.64
N MET A 174 12.40 23.20 1.61
CA MET A 174 13.27 22.34 0.81
C MET A 174 12.82 22.42 -0.64
N ALA A 175 13.78 22.60 -1.55
CA ALA A 175 13.53 22.48 -2.98
C ALA A 175 13.97 21.09 -3.45
N LEU A 176 13.11 20.41 -4.21
CA LEU A 176 13.38 19.08 -4.75
C LEU A 176 12.98 19.03 -6.22
N ASN A 177 13.71 18.24 -6.99
CA ASN A 177 13.44 17.99 -8.38
C ASN A 177 12.57 16.73 -8.57
N ILE A 178 11.57 16.77 -9.44
CA ILE A 178 10.71 15.62 -9.73
C ILE A 178 11.48 14.61 -10.57
N GLY A 179 12.00 13.56 -9.95
CA GLY A 179 12.69 12.45 -10.58
C GLY A 179 11.77 11.39 -11.18
N GLY A 180 10.51 11.32 -10.70
CA GLY A 180 9.53 10.40 -11.25
C GLY A 180 8.11 10.70 -10.80
N ILE A 181 7.16 10.21 -11.58
CA ILE A 181 5.72 10.32 -11.32
C ILE A 181 5.16 8.91 -11.19
N LEU A 182 4.45 8.66 -10.12
CA LEU A 182 3.82 7.37 -9.86
C LEU A 182 2.28 7.47 -9.91
N ASP A 183 1.65 6.48 -10.54
CA ASP A 183 0.20 6.35 -10.59
C ASP A 183 -0.20 5.05 -9.88
N THR A 184 -0.64 5.20 -8.64
CA THR A 184 -0.99 4.07 -7.79
C THR A 184 -2.35 3.49 -8.15
N GLY A 185 -3.18 4.26 -8.84
CA GLY A 185 -4.59 3.99 -9.06
C GLY A 185 -5.47 4.30 -7.84
N GLN A 186 -4.89 4.81 -6.74
CA GLN A 186 -5.60 5.25 -5.55
C GLN A 186 -5.56 6.78 -5.48
N ALA A 187 -6.69 7.42 -5.77
CA ALA A 187 -6.77 8.86 -5.93
C ALA A 187 -6.30 9.66 -4.68
N GLU A 188 -6.47 9.13 -3.48
CA GLU A 188 -6.01 9.79 -2.25
C GLU A 188 -4.49 9.76 -2.11
N LEU A 189 -3.86 8.61 -2.37
CA LEU A 189 -2.41 8.50 -2.37
C LEU A 189 -1.79 9.36 -3.47
N ASP A 190 -2.34 9.28 -4.68
CA ASP A 190 -1.82 10.05 -5.83
C ASP A 190 -1.97 11.57 -5.66
N ARG A 191 -2.83 12.04 -4.74
CA ARG A 191 -2.99 13.46 -4.41
C ARG A 191 -2.07 13.94 -3.31
N SER A 192 -1.67 13.07 -2.41
CA SER A 192 -1.00 13.46 -1.17
C SER A 192 0.43 12.95 -1.04
N LEU A 193 0.85 11.94 -1.80
CA LEU A 193 2.13 11.27 -1.61
C LEU A 193 3.26 11.97 -2.38
N LEU A 194 4.37 12.21 -1.62
CA LEU A 194 5.70 12.59 -2.13
C LEU A 194 6.76 11.72 -1.49
#